data_38be4b69aa676cc11df7ea9b739619f3
#
_entry.id   38be4b69aa676cc11df7ea9b739619f3
#
_cell.length_a   1.000
_cell.length_b   1.000
_cell.length_c   1.000
_cell.angle_alpha   90.00
_cell.angle_beta   90.00
_cell.angle_gamma   90.00
#
_symmetry.space_group_name_H-M   'P 1'
#
loop_
_entity.id
_entity.type
_entity.pdbx_description
1 polymer ?
#
loop_
_entity_poly.entity_id
_entity_poly.type
_entity_poly.pdbx_seq_one_letter_code
_entity_poly.pdbx_strand_id
1 'polypeptide(L)'
;KELSGAEGTLMSIPQEIHNEHPVYEAEEIGIVCPIYCFIPPTIVQEFFARSTFKANYLFCVGTYGANSTIFPEYVAQMAKDKGLEMNYINTIKMVDTYLPYYDMEKEKAADKQIPENLAAIKASINSRENFIRPVSEQEKMFCEGYYRHSGRDRVKPTFTRSEKVVYSTDECIGCGICNSVCPHGSWKIVNGKSVAEGDCENCLSCVHNCPKKAISIIRVDPEPEEQNRNSRYRNPNVRVGEIILANSQVNYNG
;
A
#
# COMPACT_ATOMS: atom_id res chain seq x y z
N LYS A 1 1.54 -11.68 -9.05
CA LYS A 1 2.14 -12.73 -9.88
C LYS A 1 1.69 -14.13 -9.46
N GLU A 2 1.66 -14.44 -8.16
CA GLU A 2 1.17 -15.74 -7.67
C GLU A 2 -0.34 -15.93 -7.89
N LEU A 3 -1.12 -14.87 -7.90
CA LEU A 3 -2.57 -14.90 -8.13
C LEU A 3 -2.94 -15.05 -9.61
N SER A 4 -2.14 -14.48 -10.53
CA SER A 4 -2.42 -14.48 -11.98
C SER A 4 -1.92 -15.72 -12.73
N GLY A 5 -1.25 -16.65 -12.07
CA GLY A 5 -0.59 -17.75 -12.75
C GLY A 5 0.64 -17.33 -13.57
N ALA A 6 1.18 -18.26 -14.38
CA ALA A 6 2.43 -18.03 -15.11
C ALA A 6 2.31 -17.04 -16.28
N GLU A 7 1.12 -16.87 -16.85
CA GLU A 7 0.87 -16.07 -18.06
C GLU A 7 0.37 -14.65 -17.78
N GLY A 8 0.13 -14.29 -16.51
CA GLY A 8 -0.38 -12.97 -16.15
C GLY A 8 0.65 -11.86 -16.31
N THR A 9 0.23 -10.73 -16.90
CA THR A 9 1.02 -9.50 -16.93
C THR A 9 0.92 -8.80 -15.59
N LEU A 10 2.06 -8.51 -14.96
CA LEU A 10 2.12 -7.73 -13.73
C LEU A 10 2.45 -6.27 -14.06
N MET A 11 1.57 -5.36 -13.64
CA MET A 11 1.72 -3.93 -13.82
C MET A 11 1.82 -3.24 -12.46
N SER A 12 2.54 -2.14 -12.39
CA SER A 12 2.74 -1.40 -11.14
C SER A 12 1.95 -0.10 -11.14
N ILE A 13 1.05 0.09 -10.19
CA ILE A 13 0.26 1.31 -10.08
C ILE A 13 1.12 2.59 -10.02
N PRO A 14 2.26 2.65 -9.29
CA PRO A 14 3.14 3.80 -9.34
C PRO A 14 3.69 4.16 -10.73
N GLN A 15 3.75 3.21 -11.66
CA GLN A 15 4.10 3.48 -13.06
C GLN A 15 2.88 3.89 -13.86
N GLU A 16 1.79 3.15 -13.70
CA GLU A 16 0.56 3.33 -14.48
C GLU A 16 -0.18 4.63 -14.16
N ILE A 17 0.02 5.20 -12.96
CA ILE A 17 -0.65 6.43 -12.55
C ILE A 17 -0.27 7.64 -13.43
N HIS A 18 0.84 7.57 -14.16
CA HIS A 18 1.29 8.62 -15.07
C HIS A 18 0.58 8.59 -16.43
N ASN A 19 -0.13 7.51 -16.74
CA ASN A 19 -0.99 7.45 -17.91
C ASN A 19 -2.28 8.24 -17.65
N GLU A 20 -2.66 9.13 -18.57
CA GLU A 20 -3.80 10.02 -18.35
C GLU A 20 -5.14 9.27 -18.35
N HIS A 21 -5.33 8.34 -19.28
CA HIS A 21 -6.57 7.56 -19.42
C HIS A 21 -6.27 6.12 -19.82
N PRO A 22 -5.65 5.31 -18.94
CA PRO A 22 -5.28 3.95 -19.31
C PRO A 22 -6.51 3.05 -19.45
N VAL A 23 -6.46 2.18 -20.46
CA VAL A 23 -7.49 1.17 -20.72
C VAL A 23 -6.87 -0.21 -20.54
N TYR A 24 -7.42 -0.99 -19.64
CA TYR A 24 -7.01 -2.36 -19.38
C TYR A 24 -8.11 -3.32 -19.85
N GLU A 25 -7.75 -4.22 -20.73
CA GLU A 25 -8.68 -5.20 -21.32
C GLU A 25 -8.08 -6.59 -21.22
N ALA A 26 -8.76 -7.49 -20.50
CA ALA A 26 -8.35 -8.88 -20.31
C ALA A 26 -9.54 -9.72 -19.82
N GLU A 27 -9.44 -11.05 -19.91
CA GLU A 27 -10.42 -11.96 -19.31
C GLU A 27 -10.55 -11.75 -17.80
N GLU A 28 -9.41 -11.56 -17.13
CA GLU A 28 -9.33 -11.34 -15.70
C GLU A 28 -8.43 -10.16 -15.39
N ILE A 29 -8.91 -9.25 -14.55
CA ILE A 29 -8.12 -8.13 -14.04
C ILE A 29 -8.14 -8.17 -12.52
N GLY A 30 -6.96 -8.20 -11.92
CA GLY A 30 -6.78 -8.18 -10.47
C GLY A 30 -6.08 -6.92 -9.98
N ILE A 31 -6.63 -6.30 -8.95
CA ILE A 31 -6.01 -5.19 -8.24
C ILE A 31 -5.53 -5.71 -6.87
N VAL A 32 -4.25 -5.56 -6.59
CA VAL A 32 -3.67 -5.91 -5.29
C VAL A 32 -3.05 -4.67 -4.70
N CYS A 33 -3.48 -4.29 -3.50
CA CYS A 33 -2.98 -3.08 -2.84
C CYS A 33 -2.93 -3.25 -1.32
N PRO A 34 -2.11 -2.45 -0.62
CA PRO A 34 -2.20 -2.39 0.84
C PRO A 34 -3.48 -1.66 1.28
N ILE A 35 -3.86 -1.90 2.53
CA ILE A 35 -4.96 -1.20 3.19
C ILE A 35 -4.36 -0.20 4.17
N TYR A 36 -4.59 1.10 3.95
CA TYR A 36 -4.18 2.15 4.85
C TYR A 36 -5.39 2.83 5.45
N CYS A 37 -5.48 2.86 6.78
CA CYS A 37 -6.64 3.42 7.48
C CYS A 37 -7.97 2.88 6.93
N PHE A 38 -8.04 1.55 6.65
CA PHE A 38 -9.21 0.77 6.27
C PHE A 38 -9.70 0.94 4.81
N ILE A 39 -8.98 1.70 3.99
CA ILE A 39 -9.29 1.95 2.59
C ILE A 39 -8.05 1.77 1.69
N PRO A 40 -8.18 1.69 0.36
CA PRO A 40 -7.03 1.72 -0.54
C PRO A 40 -6.21 3.01 -0.39
N PRO A 41 -4.88 2.97 -0.59
CA PRO A 41 -4.06 4.18 -0.65
C PRO A 41 -4.57 5.17 -1.70
N THR A 42 -4.30 6.47 -1.51
CA THR A 42 -4.78 7.53 -2.41
C THR A 42 -4.33 7.32 -3.85
N ILE A 43 -3.09 6.89 -4.06
CA ILE A 43 -2.57 6.57 -5.40
C ILE A 43 -3.38 5.45 -6.11
N VAL A 44 -3.86 4.46 -5.34
CA VAL A 44 -4.69 3.37 -5.88
C VAL A 44 -6.08 3.89 -6.26
N GLN A 45 -6.66 4.75 -5.43
CA GLN A 45 -7.95 5.37 -5.69
C GLN A 45 -7.89 6.27 -6.94
N GLU A 46 -6.85 7.08 -7.07
CA GLU A 46 -6.64 7.93 -8.26
C GLU A 46 -6.41 7.09 -9.52
N PHE A 47 -5.57 6.05 -9.45
CA PHE A 47 -5.38 5.11 -10.54
C PHE A 47 -6.70 4.48 -10.98
N PHE A 48 -7.48 4.00 -10.02
CA PHE A 48 -8.78 3.39 -10.31
C PHE A 48 -9.75 4.40 -10.94
N ALA A 49 -9.79 5.63 -10.43
CA ALA A 49 -10.64 6.69 -10.96
C ALA A 49 -10.33 7.07 -12.42
N ARG A 50 -9.07 7.07 -12.81
CA ARG A 50 -8.61 7.42 -14.18
C ARG A 50 -8.73 6.26 -15.16
N SER A 51 -8.61 5.03 -14.68
CA SER A 51 -8.52 3.83 -15.52
C SER A 51 -9.89 3.38 -16.04
N THR A 52 -9.89 2.77 -17.21
CA THR A 52 -11.01 1.99 -17.74
C THR A 52 -10.67 0.52 -17.68
N PHE A 53 -11.54 -0.27 -17.09
CA PHE A 53 -11.37 -1.72 -16.97
C PHE A 53 -12.43 -2.44 -17.80
N LYS A 54 -11.99 -3.37 -18.63
CA LYS A 54 -12.85 -4.26 -19.41
C LYS A 54 -12.42 -5.69 -19.11
N ALA A 55 -13.15 -6.35 -18.24
CA ALA A 55 -12.87 -7.72 -17.82
C ALA A 55 -14.16 -8.50 -17.62
N ASN A 56 -14.09 -9.81 -17.86
CA ASN A 56 -15.17 -10.73 -17.52
C ASN A 56 -15.14 -11.11 -16.03
N TYR A 57 -13.96 -11.00 -15.40
CA TYR A 57 -13.77 -11.23 -13.98
C TYR A 57 -12.84 -10.16 -13.39
N LEU A 58 -13.39 -9.35 -12.48
CA LEU A 58 -12.66 -8.26 -11.82
C LEU A 58 -12.55 -8.57 -10.33
N PHE A 59 -11.31 -8.62 -9.81
CA PHE A 59 -11.08 -8.92 -8.40
C PHE A 59 -10.16 -7.92 -7.72
N CYS A 60 -10.29 -7.80 -6.40
CA CYS A 60 -9.39 -7.02 -5.57
C CYS A 60 -8.95 -7.79 -4.32
N VAL A 61 -7.66 -7.74 -4.00
CA VAL A 61 -7.12 -8.31 -2.76
C VAL A 61 -6.37 -7.23 -1.99
N GLY A 62 -6.89 -6.91 -0.79
CA GLY A 62 -6.26 -5.96 0.11
C GLY A 62 -5.29 -6.65 1.08
N THR A 63 -4.07 -6.13 1.24
CA THR A 63 -3.14 -6.59 2.27
C THR A 63 -3.20 -5.67 3.49
N TYR A 64 -3.28 -6.22 4.70
CA TYR A 64 -3.39 -5.42 5.93
C TYR A 64 -2.54 -5.99 7.07
N GLY A 65 -2.15 -5.14 8.01
CA GLY A 65 -1.46 -5.55 9.23
C GLY A 65 -2.44 -5.81 10.37
N ALA A 66 -3.09 -4.78 10.87
CA ALA A 66 -3.99 -4.88 12.03
C ALA A 66 -5.44 -5.19 11.65
N ASN A 67 -6.08 -4.33 10.87
CA ASN A 67 -7.51 -4.40 10.56
C ASN A 67 -7.79 -4.03 9.10
N SER A 68 -8.68 -4.76 8.45
CA SER A 68 -9.16 -4.47 7.09
C SER A 68 -10.52 -3.77 7.07
N THR A 69 -11.32 -3.94 8.09
CA THR A 69 -12.66 -3.39 8.33
C THR A 69 -13.51 -3.18 7.06
N ILE A 70 -13.77 -1.93 6.68
CA ILE A 70 -14.68 -1.54 5.59
C ILE A 70 -14.06 -1.65 4.18
N PHE A 71 -12.81 -2.08 4.04
CA PHE A 71 -12.12 -2.12 2.75
C PHE A 71 -12.93 -2.82 1.64
N PRO A 72 -13.57 -3.99 1.88
CA PRO A 72 -14.34 -4.65 0.83
C PRO A 72 -15.53 -3.81 0.34
N GLU A 73 -16.28 -3.20 1.25
CA GLU A 73 -17.42 -2.36 0.90
C GLU A 73 -16.97 -1.07 0.20
N TYR A 74 -15.83 -0.51 0.62
CA TYR A 74 -15.27 0.69 0.00
C TYR A 74 -14.84 0.43 -1.45
N VAL A 75 -14.14 -0.67 -1.71
CA VAL A 75 -13.72 -1.07 -3.06
C VAL A 75 -14.92 -1.39 -3.95
N ALA A 76 -15.91 -2.10 -3.42
CA ALA A 76 -17.15 -2.39 -4.15
C ALA A 76 -17.88 -1.10 -4.54
N GLN A 77 -17.94 -0.11 -3.65
CA GLN A 77 -18.53 1.19 -3.95
C GLN A 77 -17.73 1.97 -5.00
N MET A 78 -16.39 1.99 -4.90
CA MET A 78 -15.54 2.60 -5.93
C MET A 78 -15.79 2.03 -7.33
N ALA A 79 -15.97 0.71 -7.43
CA ALA A 79 -16.28 0.05 -8.70
C ALA A 79 -17.68 0.46 -9.20
N LYS A 80 -18.68 0.43 -8.32
CA LYS A 80 -20.07 0.81 -8.63
C LYS A 80 -20.17 2.25 -9.12
N ASP A 81 -19.42 3.17 -8.54
CA ASP A 81 -19.39 4.59 -8.95
C ASP A 81 -18.87 4.77 -10.39
N LYS A 82 -18.15 3.78 -10.91
CA LYS A 82 -17.69 3.70 -12.31
C LYS A 82 -18.57 2.82 -13.20
N GLY A 83 -19.67 2.31 -12.71
CA GLY A 83 -20.53 1.37 -13.43
C GLY A 83 -19.92 -0.02 -13.61
N LEU A 84 -18.95 -0.39 -12.75
CA LEU A 84 -18.31 -1.69 -12.74
C LEU A 84 -18.84 -2.54 -11.58
N GLU A 85 -18.76 -3.85 -11.74
CA GLU A 85 -19.05 -4.82 -10.70
C GLU A 85 -17.80 -5.62 -10.38
N MET A 86 -17.48 -5.73 -9.08
CA MET A 86 -16.40 -6.58 -8.62
C MET A 86 -16.93 -7.98 -8.39
N ASN A 87 -16.28 -8.98 -8.98
CA ASN A 87 -16.64 -10.37 -8.77
C ASN A 87 -16.07 -10.90 -7.44
N TYR A 88 -14.85 -10.48 -7.09
CA TYR A 88 -14.20 -10.97 -5.88
C TYR A 88 -13.48 -9.86 -5.14
N ILE A 89 -13.75 -9.72 -3.85
CA ILE A 89 -12.98 -8.85 -2.97
C ILE A 89 -12.66 -9.60 -1.68
N ASN A 90 -11.38 -9.71 -1.38
CA ASN A 90 -10.92 -10.34 -0.14
C ASN A 90 -9.72 -9.59 0.45
N THR A 91 -9.31 -9.98 1.64
CA THR A 91 -8.19 -9.38 2.35
C THR A 91 -7.28 -10.44 2.93
N ILE A 92 -5.99 -10.15 2.99
CA ILE A 92 -4.99 -11.05 3.58
C ILE A 92 -4.16 -10.33 4.63
N LYS A 93 -4.03 -10.94 5.81
CA LYS A 93 -3.22 -10.39 6.90
C LYS A 93 -1.74 -10.59 6.60
N MET A 94 -0.97 -9.53 6.75
CA MET A 94 0.47 -9.47 6.56
C MET A 94 1.15 -8.89 7.81
N VAL A 95 2.48 -8.69 7.76
CA VAL A 95 3.21 -7.96 8.78
C VAL A 95 2.78 -6.50 8.78
N ASP A 96 2.36 -5.97 9.93
CA ASP A 96 2.13 -4.53 10.05
C ASP A 96 3.48 -3.80 10.12
N THR A 97 3.67 -2.87 9.22
CA THR A 97 4.94 -2.14 9.08
C THR A 97 4.86 -0.69 9.60
N TYR A 98 3.77 -0.32 10.24
CA TYR A 98 3.60 1.03 10.77
C TYR A 98 4.31 1.18 12.13
N LEU A 99 5.58 1.49 12.10
CA LEU A 99 6.48 1.59 13.26
C LEU A 99 5.94 2.39 14.46
N PRO A 100 5.17 3.49 14.29
CA PRO A 100 4.66 4.22 15.44
C PRO A 100 3.82 3.40 16.42
N TYR A 101 3.13 2.35 15.93
CA TYR A 101 2.20 1.59 16.76
C TYR A 101 2.59 0.12 16.96
N TYR A 102 3.48 -0.43 16.13
CA TYR A 102 3.73 -1.87 16.10
C TYR A 102 5.18 -2.22 16.38
N ASP A 103 5.37 -3.14 17.31
CA ASP A 103 6.67 -3.75 17.61
C ASP A 103 7.03 -4.73 16.49
N MET A 104 8.09 -4.41 15.74
CA MET A 104 8.50 -5.22 14.59
C MET A 104 8.98 -6.62 14.96
N GLU A 105 9.51 -6.85 16.14
CA GLU A 105 9.95 -8.20 16.53
C GLU A 105 8.71 -9.08 16.82
N LYS A 106 7.69 -8.53 17.48
CA LYS A 106 6.41 -9.22 17.67
C LYS A 106 5.69 -9.44 16.34
N GLU A 107 5.68 -8.44 15.47
CA GLU A 107 5.04 -8.54 14.16
C GLU A 107 5.69 -9.60 13.27
N LYS A 108 7.03 -9.72 13.29
CA LYS A 108 7.76 -10.77 12.55
C LYS A 108 7.52 -12.16 13.12
N ALA A 109 7.43 -12.27 14.45
CA ALA A 109 7.27 -13.56 15.14
C ALA A 109 5.84 -14.11 15.06
N ALA A 110 4.84 -13.25 14.85
CA ALA A 110 3.45 -13.66 14.79
C ALA A 110 3.14 -14.45 13.51
N ASP A 111 2.65 -15.66 13.67
CA ASP A 111 2.13 -16.45 12.55
C ASP A 111 0.85 -15.81 12.01
N LYS A 112 0.86 -15.47 10.75
CA LYS A 112 -0.26 -14.85 10.04
C LYS A 112 -0.90 -15.80 9.02
N GLN A 113 -0.43 -17.05 8.99
CA GLN A 113 -0.92 -18.09 8.07
C GLN A 113 -0.95 -17.59 6.60
N ILE A 114 0.10 -16.84 6.20
CA ILE A 114 0.14 -16.18 4.89
C ILE A 114 0.08 -17.22 3.74
N PRO A 115 0.86 -18.32 3.77
CA PRO A 115 0.82 -19.30 2.69
C PRO A 115 -0.56 -19.94 2.51
N GLU A 116 -1.22 -20.31 3.61
CA GLU A 116 -2.53 -20.96 3.62
C GLU A 116 -3.62 -20.00 3.10
N ASN A 117 -3.64 -18.78 3.62
CA ASN A 117 -4.58 -17.76 3.20
C ASN A 117 -4.39 -17.37 1.72
N LEU A 118 -3.13 -17.26 1.27
CA LEU A 118 -2.82 -16.98 -0.14
C LEU A 118 -3.27 -18.12 -1.05
N ALA A 119 -3.07 -19.38 -0.63
CA ALA A 119 -3.52 -20.55 -1.38
C ALA A 119 -5.05 -20.59 -1.50
N ALA A 120 -5.78 -20.26 -0.42
CA ALA A 120 -7.24 -20.19 -0.42
C ALA A 120 -7.74 -19.10 -1.37
N ILE A 121 -7.20 -17.88 -1.29
CA ILE A 121 -7.53 -16.76 -2.19
C ILE A 121 -7.26 -17.14 -3.65
N LYS A 122 -6.12 -17.77 -3.93
CA LYS A 122 -5.76 -18.23 -5.27
C LYS A 122 -6.76 -19.28 -5.80
N ALA A 123 -7.19 -20.22 -4.97
CA ALA A 123 -8.18 -21.21 -5.35
C ALA A 123 -9.52 -20.58 -5.72
N SER A 124 -10.00 -19.61 -4.91
CA SER A 124 -11.22 -18.85 -5.17
C SER A 124 -11.15 -18.07 -6.48
N ILE A 125 -10.04 -17.38 -6.74
CA ILE A 125 -9.85 -16.62 -7.99
C ILE A 125 -9.81 -17.58 -9.20
N ASN A 126 -9.05 -18.67 -9.12
CA ASN A 126 -8.94 -19.65 -10.20
C ASN A 126 -10.30 -20.31 -10.54
N SER A 127 -11.18 -20.47 -9.55
CA SER A 127 -12.55 -20.98 -9.77
C SER A 127 -13.53 -19.89 -10.21
N ARG A 128 -13.08 -18.64 -10.34
CA ARG A 128 -13.92 -17.45 -10.63
C ARG A 128 -15.07 -17.31 -9.63
N GLU A 129 -14.79 -17.52 -8.35
CA GLU A 129 -15.77 -17.39 -7.30
C GLU A 129 -16.29 -15.95 -7.21
N ASN A 130 -17.61 -15.78 -7.13
CA ASN A 130 -18.21 -14.49 -6.81
C ASN A 130 -18.31 -14.34 -5.30
N PHE A 131 -17.42 -13.56 -4.72
CA PHE A 131 -17.35 -13.38 -3.27
C PHE A 131 -16.86 -11.98 -2.91
N ILE A 132 -17.61 -11.28 -2.12
CA ILE A 132 -17.17 -10.04 -1.46
C ILE A 132 -17.14 -10.33 0.04
N ARG A 133 -15.95 -10.23 0.65
CA ARG A 133 -15.78 -10.46 2.09
C ARG A 133 -16.79 -9.59 2.86
N PRO A 134 -17.66 -10.19 3.68
CA PRO A 134 -18.63 -9.43 4.45
C PRO A 134 -17.95 -8.56 5.52
N VAL A 135 -18.53 -7.41 5.78
CA VAL A 135 -18.10 -6.48 6.83
C VAL A 135 -19.15 -6.50 7.95
N SER A 136 -18.71 -6.84 9.15
CA SER A 136 -19.59 -6.89 10.32
C SER A 136 -19.93 -5.47 10.83
N GLU A 137 -21.04 -5.35 11.55
CA GLU A 137 -21.41 -4.08 12.19
C GLU A 137 -20.36 -3.63 13.21
N GLN A 138 -19.68 -4.55 13.88
CA GLN A 138 -18.57 -4.24 14.79
C GLN A 138 -17.39 -3.59 14.06
N GLU A 139 -17.02 -4.10 12.88
CA GLU A 139 -15.98 -3.51 12.04
C GLU A 139 -16.37 -2.11 11.55
N LYS A 140 -17.63 -1.89 11.19
CA LYS A 140 -18.14 -0.57 10.80
C LYS A 140 -18.07 0.42 11.96
N MET A 141 -18.56 0.03 13.12
CA MET A 141 -18.50 0.86 14.33
C MET A 141 -17.06 1.21 14.72
N PHE A 142 -16.14 0.25 14.64
CA PHE A 142 -14.73 0.48 14.92
C PHE A 142 -14.13 1.51 13.93
N CYS A 143 -14.42 1.34 12.65
CA CYS A 143 -13.97 2.23 11.59
C CYS A 143 -14.52 3.67 11.79
N GLU A 144 -15.81 3.81 12.08
CA GLU A 144 -16.43 5.12 12.36
C GLU A 144 -15.81 5.79 13.59
N GLY A 145 -15.59 5.02 14.65
CA GLY A 145 -14.90 5.50 15.84
C GLY A 145 -13.53 6.04 15.54
N TYR A 146 -12.74 5.31 14.76
CA TYR A 146 -11.40 5.74 14.33
C TYR A 146 -11.43 7.05 13.54
N TYR A 147 -12.28 7.17 12.52
CA TYR A 147 -12.36 8.39 11.71
C TYR A 147 -12.84 9.60 12.54
N ARG A 148 -13.78 9.40 13.42
CA ARG A 148 -14.26 10.45 14.34
C ARG A 148 -13.16 10.99 15.25
N HIS A 149 -12.32 10.10 15.80
CA HIS A 149 -11.24 10.51 16.72
C HIS A 149 -10.01 11.03 15.98
N SER A 150 -9.68 10.47 14.83
CA SER A 150 -8.48 10.87 14.07
C SER A 150 -8.66 12.17 13.30
N GLY A 151 -9.89 12.64 13.09
CA GLY A 151 -10.19 13.80 12.25
C GLY A 151 -9.87 13.59 10.77
N ARG A 152 -9.63 12.35 10.32
CA ARG A 152 -9.35 12.03 8.92
C ARG A 152 -10.63 11.99 8.10
N ASP A 153 -10.54 12.45 6.86
CA ASP A 153 -11.65 12.36 5.91
C ASP A 153 -11.58 11.04 5.13
N ARG A 154 -12.60 10.21 5.28
CA ARG A 154 -12.77 8.94 4.55
C ARG A 154 -13.24 9.15 3.11
N VAL A 155 -13.99 10.21 2.87
CA VAL A 155 -14.66 10.47 1.60
C VAL A 155 -13.73 11.19 0.61
N LYS A 156 -12.80 11.96 1.14
CA LYS A 156 -11.80 12.71 0.36
C LYS A 156 -10.41 12.50 0.92
N PRO A 157 -9.87 11.28 0.80
CA PRO A 157 -8.51 11.04 1.23
C PRO A 157 -7.58 11.94 0.40
N THR A 158 -6.71 12.67 1.08
CA THR A 158 -5.70 13.51 0.46
C THR A 158 -4.32 12.99 0.80
N PHE A 159 -3.39 13.18 -0.12
CA PHE A 159 -2.00 12.90 0.19
C PHE A 159 -1.52 13.74 1.35
N THR A 160 -0.75 13.14 2.23
CA THR A 160 0.04 13.88 3.21
C THR A 160 1.31 14.39 2.53
N ARG A 161 1.84 15.51 2.97
CA ARG A 161 3.14 15.99 2.50
C ARG A 161 4.27 15.24 3.17
N SER A 162 5.24 14.74 2.41
CA SER A 162 6.33 13.90 2.90
C SER A 162 7.19 14.59 3.97
N GLU A 163 7.42 15.88 3.83
CA GLU A 163 8.15 16.69 4.80
C GLU A 163 7.45 16.85 6.16
N LYS A 164 6.18 16.43 6.26
CA LYS A 164 5.41 16.36 7.51
C LYS A 164 5.39 14.96 8.14
N VAL A 165 5.94 13.98 7.45
CA VAL A 165 5.90 12.58 7.87
C VAL A 165 7.30 12.05 8.21
N VAL A 166 8.28 12.38 7.38
CA VAL A 166 9.63 11.81 7.46
C VAL A 166 10.71 12.87 7.20
N TYR A 167 11.90 12.60 7.74
CA TYR A 167 13.08 13.43 7.50
C TYR A 167 14.35 12.57 7.48
N SER A 168 15.42 13.08 6.88
CA SER A 168 16.72 12.44 6.95
C SER A 168 17.56 12.97 8.13
N THR A 169 18.28 12.07 8.78
CA THR A 169 19.25 12.38 9.84
C THR A 169 20.64 12.63 9.27
N ASP A 170 21.59 13.00 10.12
CA ASP A 170 22.99 13.22 9.73
C ASP A 170 23.69 11.97 9.18
N GLU A 171 23.17 10.78 9.50
CA GLU A 171 23.65 9.50 8.96
C GLU A 171 23.34 9.30 7.46
N CYS A 172 22.58 10.21 6.84
CA CYS A 172 22.22 10.13 5.44
C CYS A 172 23.48 10.31 4.55
N ILE A 173 23.66 9.39 3.59
CA ILE A 173 24.76 9.40 2.62
C ILE A 173 24.33 9.83 1.22
N GLY A 174 23.11 10.31 1.04
CA GLY A 174 22.60 10.77 -0.26
C GLY A 174 22.46 9.69 -1.33
N CYS A 175 22.27 8.43 -0.98
CA CYS A 175 22.26 7.32 -1.95
C CYS A 175 21.01 7.24 -2.83
N GLY A 176 19.96 8.00 -2.56
CA GLY A 176 18.72 8.08 -3.37
C GLY A 176 17.75 6.91 -3.23
N ILE A 177 18.06 5.86 -2.46
CA ILE A 177 17.17 4.69 -2.31
C ILE A 177 15.78 5.10 -1.79
N CYS A 178 15.69 6.08 -0.88
CA CYS A 178 14.41 6.57 -0.36
C CYS A 178 13.51 7.12 -1.48
N ASN A 179 14.06 7.79 -2.48
CA ASN A 179 13.32 8.23 -3.65
C ASN A 179 12.89 7.04 -4.51
N SER A 180 13.83 6.14 -4.81
CA SER A 180 13.58 5.01 -5.71
C SER A 180 12.53 4.01 -5.19
N VAL A 181 12.37 3.89 -3.87
CA VAL A 181 11.34 3.04 -3.25
C VAL A 181 10.04 3.79 -2.92
N CYS A 182 9.98 5.09 -3.19
CA CYS A 182 8.80 5.91 -2.94
C CYS A 182 7.84 5.82 -4.14
N PRO A 183 6.55 5.49 -3.94
CA PRO A 183 5.59 5.42 -5.04
C PRO A 183 5.32 6.77 -5.71
N HIS A 184 5.68 7.88 -5.04
CA HIS A 184 5.55 9.24 -5.56
C HIS A 184 6.89 9.90 -5.93
N GLY A 185 8.04 9.26 -5.65
CA GLY A 185 9.34 9.88 -5.88
C GLY A 185 9.57 11.16 -5.05
N SER A 186 9.07 11.22 -3.83
CA SER A 186 8.98 12.42 -2.99
C SER A 186 10.25 12.69 -2.19
N TRP A 187 11.40 12.54 -2.82
CA TRP A 187 12.70 12.83 -2.23
C TRP A 187 13.64 13.46 -3.24
N LYS A 188 14.42 14.43 -2.79
CA LYS A 188 15.50 15.07 -3.58
C LYS A 188 16.84 14.94 -2.87
N ILE A 189 17.93 14.97 -3.61
CA ILE A 189 19.28 15.05 -3.03
C ILE A 189 19.71 16.53 -3.06
N VAL A 190 19.90 17.10 -1.88
CA VAL A 190 20.35 18.49 -1.69
C VAL A 190 21.59 18.45 -0.81
N ASN A 191 22.70 19.00 -1.30
CA ASN A 191 24.00 19.02 -0.60
C ASN A 191 24.43 17.63 -0.06
N GLY A 192 24.21 16.56 -0.84
CA GLY A 192 24.59 15.21 -0.48
C GLY A 192 23.67 14.53 0.56
N LYS A 193 22.53 15.09 0.90
CA LYS A 193 21.54 14.57 1.82
C LYS A 193 20.17 14.40 1.12
N SER A 194 19.39 13.43 1.54
CA SER A 194 18.01 13.27 1.06
C SER A 194 17.09 14.22 1.79
N VAL A 195 16.29 14.98 1.04
CA VAL A 195 15.28 15.90 1.57
C VAL A 195 13.91 15.44 1.10
N ALA A 196 12.97 15.29 2.02
CA ALA A 196 11.60 14.89 1.72
C ALA A 196 10.83 16.10 1.15
N GLU A 197 10.21 15.94 -0.02
CA GLU A 197 9.39 16.96 -0.67
C GLU A 197 8.42 16.31 -1.65
N GLY A 198 7.15 16.45 -1.44
CA GLY A 198 6.13 15.90 -2.34
C GLY A 198 5.04 15.13 -1.61
N ASP A 199 4.21 14.44 -2.38
CA ASP A 199 3.08 13.68 -1.84
C ASP A 199 3.52 12.38 -1.15
N CYS A 200 2.78 11.94 -0.13
CA CYS A 200 3.16 10.81 0.71
C CYS A 200 1.96 9.97 1.10
N GLU A 201 2.05 8.67 0.87
CA GLU A 201 1.07 7.67 1.35
C GLU A 201 1.25 7.31 2.83
N ASN A 202 2.27 7.82 3.49
CA ASN A 202 2.64 7.41 4.85
C ASN A 202 2.94 5.88 4.97
N CYS A 203 3.48 5.30 3.90
CA CYS A 203 3.74 3.86 3.78
C CYS A 203 5.04 3.40 4.45
N LEU A 204 5.89 4.34 4.86
CA LEU A 204 7.20 4.11 5.47
C LEU A 204 8.20 3.28 4.64
N SER A 205 7.96 3.08 3.34
CA SER A 205 8.88 2.34 2.46
C SER A 205 10.30 2.93 2.49
N CYS A 206 10.43 4.26 2.45
CA CYS A 206 11.71 4.95 2.57
C CYS A 206 12.42 4.68 3.91
N VAL A 207 11.67 4.60 5.01
CA VAL A 207 12.19 4.30 6.36
C VAL A 207 12.72 2.87 6.41
N HIS A 208 11.93 1.89 5.95
CA HIS A 208 12.28 0.47 6.01
C HIS A 208 13.43 0.09 5.08
N ASN A 209 13.57 0.76 3.94
CA ASN A 209 14.58 0.42 2.94
C ASN A 209 15.87 1.27 3.02
N CYS A 210 15.95 2.25 3.92
CA CYS A 210 17.17 3.02 4.09
C CYS A 210 18.33 2.14 4.59
N PRO A 211 19.46 2.00 3.85
CA PRO A 211 20.57 1.12 4.22
C PRO A 211 21.34 1.63 5.46
N LYS A 212 21.28 2.94 5.71
CA LYS A 212 21.92 3.58 6.86
C LYS A 212 20.94 3.83 8.02
N LYS A 213 19.66 3.43 7.88
CA LYS A 213 18.57 3.75 8.82
C LYS A 213 18.46 5.26 9.09
N ALA A 214 18.87 6.06 8.14
CA ALA A 214 18.98 7.52 8.24
C ALA A 214 17.67 8.25 7.94
N ILE A 215 16.57 7.56 7.67
CA ILE A 215 15.25 8.15 7.54
C ILE A 215 14.47 7.89 8.82
N SER A 216 14.05 8.97 9.46
CA SER A 216 13.24 8.96 10.68
C SER A 216 11.84 9.47 10.41
N ILE A 217 10.91 9.06 11.29
CA ILE A 217 9.53 9.51 11.26
C ILE A 217 9.43 10.78 12.12
N ILE A 218 8.74 11.81 11.63
CA ILE A 218 8.41 12.98 12.43
C ILE A 218 7.50 12.54 13.56
N ARG A 219 7.67 13.17 14.72
CA ARG A 219 6.94 12.85 15.94
C ARG A 219 5.46 12.61 15.66
N VAL A 220 4.98 11.47 16.12
CA VAL A 220 3.55 11.11 16.16
C VAL A 220 3.14 10.90 17.61
N ASP A 221 1.86 11.05 17.91
CA ASP A 221 1.32 10.83 19.25
C ASP A 221 0.45 9.55 19.23
N PRO A 222 0.74 8.53 20.05
CA PRO A 222 1.89 8.43 20.96
C PRO A 222 3.22 8.27 20.22
N GLU A 223 4.32 8.72 20.85
CA GLU A 223 5.66 8.47 20.31
C GLU A 223 5.98 6.98 20.32
N PRO A 224 6.57 6.45 19.23
CA PRO A 224 7.01 5.07 19.21
C PRO A 224 8.10 4.84 20.26
N GLU A 225 8.08 3.67 20.89
CA GLU A 225 9.16 3.24 21.77
C GLU A 225 10.50 3.26 21.03
N GLU A 226 11.60 3.51 21.74
CA GLU A 226 12.94 3.65 21.14
C GLU A 226 13.34 2.43 20.29
N GLN A 227 12.99 1.23 20.74
CA GLN A 227 13.21 -0.01 19.99
C GLN A 227 12.53 0.02 18.61
N ASN A 228 11.34 0.60 18.48
CA ASN A 228 10.61 0.68 17.24
C ASN A 228 11.19 1.74 16.29
N ARG A 229 11.77 2.82 16.82
CA ARG A 229 12.46 3.83 16.00
C ARG A 229 13.62 3.23 15.18
N ASN A 230 14.31 2.24 15.74
CA ASN A 230 15.47 1.59 15.13
C ASN A 230 15.12 0.30 14.38
N SER A 231 13.93 -0.25 14.59
CA SER A 231 13.48 -1.44 13.88
C SER A 231 13.24 -1.16 12.41
N ARG A 232 13.47 -2.17 11.57
CA ARG A 232 13.17 -2.13 10.14
C ARG A 232 12.62 -3.49 9.72
N TYR A 233 11.70 -3.45 8.77
CA TYR A 233 11.18 -4.65 8.16
C TYR A 233 11.43 -4.65 6.66
N ARG A 234 11.90 -5.76 6.14
CA ARG A 234 11.94 -6.07 4.72
C ARG A 234 11.37 -7.46 4.54
N ASN A 235 10.47 -7.62 3.61
CA ASN A 235 9.98 -8.95 3.27
C ASN A 235 11.16 -9.79 2.76
N PRO A 236 11.42 -10.97 3.34
CA PRO A 236 12.57 -11.80 2.95
C PRO A 236 12.48 -12.28 1.49
N ASN A 237 11.30 -12.32 0.92
CA ASN A 237 11.04 -12.78 -0.45
C ASN A 237 11.02 -11.64 -1.48
N VAL A 238 11.27 -10.37 -1.07
CA VAL A 238 11.25 -9.21 -1.96
C VAL A 238 12.54 -8.42 -1.82
N ARG A 239 13.30 -8.33 -2.89
CA ARG A 239 14.52 -7.53 -2.91
C ARG A 239 14.21 -6.06 -3.13
N VAL A 240 15.02 -5.17 -2.57
CA VAL A 240 14.87 -3.71 -2.74
C VAL A 240 14.87 -3.32 -4.21
N GLY A 241 15.69 -3.97 -5.04
CA GLY A 241 15.71 -3.75 -6.48
C GLY A 241 14.39 -4.03 -7.18
N GLU A 242 13.59 -4.99 -6.69
CA GLU A 242 12.25 -5.26 -7.25
C GLU A 242 11.26 -4.15 -6.90
N ILE A 243 11.37 -3.57 -5.70
CA ILE A 243 10.56 -2.40 -5.31
C ILE A 243 10.94 -1.19 -6.17
N ILE A 244 12.24 -0.96 -6.39
CA ILE A 244 12.74 0.13 -7.24
C ILE A 244 12.23 -0.03 -8.67
N LEU A 245 12.32 -1.23 -9.24
CA LEU A 245 11.81 -1.52 -10.58
C LEU A 245 10.29 -1.32 -10.67
N ALA A 246 9.55 -1.72 -9.64
CA ALA A 246 8.10 -1.54 -9.61
C ALA A 246 7.70 -0.05 -9.58
N ASN A 247 8.45 0.78 -8.88
CA ASN A 247 8.17 2.23 -8.83
C ASN A 247 8.67 2.98 -10.06
N SER A 248 9.79 2.55 -10.67
CA SER A 248 10.44 3.17 -11.85
C SER A 248 10.63 4.69 -11.80
N GLN A 249 10.85 5.24 -10.61
CA GLN A 249 10.96 6.70 -10.43
C GLN A 249 12.19 7.33 -11.13
N VAL A 250 13.11 6.51 -11.61
CA VAL A 250 14.30 6.95 -12.35
C VAL A 250 13.96 7.64 -13.67
N ASN A 251 12.81 7.30 -14.26
CA ASN A 251 12.41 7.78 -15.58
C ASN A 251 11.57 9.07 -15.53
N TYR A 252 11.16 9.55 -14.36
CA TYR A 252 10.27 10.70 -14.22
C TYR A 252 10.97 11.97 -13.72
N ASN A 253 12.25 11.89 -13.39
CA ASN A 253 13.06 13.01 -12.95
C ASN A 253 14.10 13.44 -14.01
N GLY A 254 13.75 13.26 -15.30
CA GLY A 254 14.55 13.72 -16.43
C GLY A 254 14.50 15.23 -16.62
#